data_9970f83e93a58987b20b11c7fc16c1e2
#
_entry.id   9970f83e93a58987b20b11c7fc16c1e2
#
_cell.length_a   1.000
_cell.length_b   1.000
_cell.length_c   1.000
_cell.angle_alpha   90.00
_cell.angle_beta   90.00
_cell.angle_gamma   90.00
#
_symmetry.space_group_name_H-M   'P 1'
#
loop_
_entity.id
_entity.type
_entity.pdbx_description
1 polymer ?
#
loop_
_entity_poly.entity_id
_entity_poly.type
_entity_poly.pdbx_seq_one_letter_code
_entity_poly.pdbx_strand_id
1 'polypeptide(L)'
;AFAVDEGSLYLERRQAQSVADLAAIAAATDPSKALDTAFKTFQANGLIGATLSIDDPSIQIRSSRPVQVVTGHYKAAPELSVAARFSPGGSPPNAVQVTYRKKGTLWLARPWQAPPEISVAALATANPQAAFSVGSRLASLNGGVANALLKSLLGTSATLDVMSYNALLDAKVDLLDFLDALNQQLHLSAATYGDVLKASASRGAIAGALASVLRGTAKTAATTLSTTIADTGTIPLLKLLDIGSLSTLPVGNEAGYFAGLSALELLNAAAVIAGNGKQIDLAVGASVPGLTSIALSVAIGEPPQHAWYRVGEKGAVARTAQTRLKLTVKLLGGPVLLGAGVTLPIYVEVAYAEARIRSLSCPAFGKQAGTAVVDVLPGAARLAIGNLSGASFTDFSAFPVVDQATILNALLLKIKARAAVVVGQTSPILLNFSAEDVKQATIKTATNHTIVGSLSKSLLDGLDIDVDVLGIGLSTDAVIEAAVRALVAPLAPVLDSTIFGVLEVLGVGVGEADVRVYSVTCSRPVLVG
;
A
#
# COMPACT_ATOMS: atom_id res chain seq x y z
N ALA A 1 26.92 28.33 -54.49
CA ALA A 1 27.71 27.14 -54.14
C ALA A 1 27.65 26.85 -52.66
N PHE A 2 28.04 27.75 -51.75
CA PHE A 2 28.04 27.50 -50.30
C PHE A 2 26.63 27.23 -49.72
N ALA A 3 25.61 27.89 -50.19
CA ALA A 3 24.22 27.69 -49.71
C ALA A 3 23.71 26.24 -49.95
N VAL A 4 24.20 25.56 -50.99
CA VAL A 4 23.81 24.15 -51.28
C VAL A 4 24.44 23.20 -50.27
N ASP A 5 25.75 23.38 -49.99
CA ASP A 5 26.44 22.56 -49.00
C ASP A 5 25.90 22.81 -47.57
N GLU A 6 25.64 24.08 -47.24
CA GLU A 6 25.05 24.43 -45.92
C GLU A 6 23.64 23.86 -45.76
N GLY A 7 22.78 23.97 -46.80
CA GLY A 7 21.45 23.36 -46.79
C GLY A 7 21.48 21.83 -46.68
N SER A 8 22.45 21.18 -47.39
CA SER A 8 22.66 19.73 -47.33
C SER A 8 23.08 19.29 -45.91
N LEU A 9 24.07 19.96 -45.32
CA LEU A 9 24.53 19.68 -43.95
C LEU A 9 23.44 19.86 -42.92
N TYR A 10 22.60 20.90 -43.07
CA TYR A 10 21.45 21.12 -42.24
C TYR A 10 20.43 19.96 -42.31
N LEU A 11 20.11 19.50 -43.53
CA LEU A 11 19.20 18.38 -43.73
C LEU A 11 19.77 17.09 -43.14
N GLU A 12 21.07 16.82 -43.36
CA GLU A 12 21.74 15.65 -42.78
C GLU A 12 21.74 15.68 -41.25
N ARG A 13 21.98 16.85 -40.64
CA ARG A 13 21.90 17.01 -39.17
C ARG A 13 20.49 16.74 -38.68
N ARG A 14 19.46 17.24 -39.36
CA ARG A 14 18.05 17.03 -38.97
C ARG A 14 17.66 15.56 -39.08
N GLN A 15 18.11 14.85 -40.15
CA GLN A 15 17.88 13.42 -40.28
C GLN A 15 18.62 12.61 -39.20
N ALA A 16 19.85 12.97 -38.90
CA ALA A 16 20.63 12.34 -37.83
C ALA A 16 19.97 12.51 -36.48
N GLN A 17 19.44 13.74 -36.17
CA GLN A 17 18.72 14.00 -34.93
C GLN A 17 17.44 13.17 -34.85
N SER A 18 16.66 13.09 -35.92
CA SER A 18 15.43 12.29 -35.94
C SER A 18 15.66 10.81 -35.64
N VAL A 19 16.74 10.23 -36.20
CA VAL A 19 17.09 8.82 -35.92
C VAL A 19 17.59 8.66 -34.48
N ALA A 20 18.39 9.59 -33.97
CA ALA A 20 18.84 9.56 -32.57
C ALA A 20 17.65 9.67 -31.58
N ASP A 21 16.69 10.56 -31.87
CA ASP A 21 15.47 10.74 -31.11
C ASP A 21 14.64 9.44 -31.05
N LEU A 22 14.41 8.81 -32.20
CA LEU A 22 13.68 7.54 -32.28
C LEU A 22 14.42 6.42 -31.54
N ALA A 23 15.75 6.36 -31.67
CA ALA A 23 16.56 5.35 -30.98
C ALA A 23 16.56 5.55 -29.48
N ALA A 24 16.64 6.80 -28.99
CA ALA A 24 16.56 7.11 -27.56
C ALA A 24 15.18 6.74 -26.99
N ILE A 25 14.09 7.12 -27.66
CA ILE A 25 12.72 6.76 -27.28
C ILE A 25 12.56 5.24 -27.24
N ALA A 26 12.94 4.55 -28.29
CA ALA A 26 12.83 3.09 -28.35
C ALA A 26 13.67 2.40 -27.25
N ALA A 27 14.90 2.84 -27.03
CA ALA A 27 15.80 2.26 -26.03
C ALA A 27 15.34 2.54 -24.60
N ALA A 28 14.72 3.69 -24.33
CA ALA A 28 14.21 4.04 -23.00
C ALA A 28 12.99 3.21 -22.58
N THR A 29 12.35 2.44 -23.46
CA THR A 29 11.28 1.50 -23.10
C THR A 29 11.78 0.37 -22.18
N ASP A 30 13.03 -0.08 -22.40
CA ASP A 30 13.69 -1.09 -21.58
C ASP A 30 15.19 -0.76 -21.50
N PRO A 31 15.63 0.03 -20.51
CA PRO A 31 17.03 0.40 -20.37
C PRO A 31 17.99 -0.80 -20.25
N SER A 32 17.51 -1.97 -19.82
CA SER A 32 18.34 -3.19 -19.75
C SER A 32 18.72 -3.74 -21.11
N LYS A 33 17.93 -3.41 -22.15
CA LYS A 33 18.14 -3.79 -23.55
C LYS A 33 18.42 -2.59 -24.46
N ALA A 34 18.80 -1.46 -23.86
CA ALA A 34 18.92 -0.19 -24.55
C ALA A 34 19.81 -0.29 -25.81
N LEU A 35 20.94 -0.99 -25.71
CA LEU A 35 21.88 -1.14 -26.82
C LEU A 35 21.27 -1.89 -28.01
N ASP A 36 20.68 -3.06 -27.76
CA ASP A 36 20.07 -3.90 -28.81
C ASP A 36 18.91 -3.17 -29.50
N THR A 37 18.09 -2.46 -28.70
CA THR A 37 16.94 -1.70 -29.20
C THR A 37 17.39 -0.50 -30.03
N ALA A 38 18.38 0.25 -29.57
CA ALA A 38 18.96 1.36 -30.34
C ALA A 38 19.56 0.85 -31.66
N PHE A 39 20.31 -0.27 -31.63
CA PHE A 39 20.88 -0.88 -32.81
C PHE A 39 19.82 -1.23 -33.86
N LYS A 40 18.77 -1.91 -33.46
CA LYS A 40 17.66 -2.27 -34.37
C LYS A 40 16.99 -1.02 -34.94
N THR A 41 16.87 0.04 -34.17
CA THR A 41 16.28 1.31 -34.61
C THR A 41 17.16 1.99 -35.66
N PHE A 42 18.50 2.01 -35.47
CA PHE A 42 19.43 2.55 -36.45
C PHE A 42 19.46 1.71 -37.75
N GLN A 43 19.42 0.38 -37.62
CA GLN A 43 19.33 -0.52 -38.79
C GLN A 43 18.04 -0.29 -39.59
N ALA A 44 16.91 -0.18 -38.93
CA ALA A 44 15.60 0.08 -39.56
C ALA A 44 15.56 1.43 -40.29
N ASN A 45 16.43 2.37 -39.91
CA ASN A 45 16.56 3.68 -40.55
C ASN A 45 17.76 3.78 -41.52
N GLY A 46 18.26 2.62 -42.02
CA GLY A 46 19.24 2.54 -43.11
C GLY A 46 20.70 2.62 -42.67
N LEU A 47 21.01 2.61 -41.40
CA LEU A 47 22.39 2.57 -40.89
C LEU A 47 22.86 1.12 -40.75
N ILE A 48 23.16 0.50 -41.90
CA ILE A 48 23.65 -0.88 -41.97
C ILE A 48 25.14 -0.88 -41.60
N GLY A 49 25.56 -1.68 -40.61
CA GLY A 49 26.96 -1.86 -40.21
C GLY A 49 27.52 -0.89 -39.19
N ALA A 50 26.67 -0.11 -38.51
CA ALA A 50 27.09 0.69 -37.38
C ALA A 50 27.57 -0.21 -36.23
N THR A 51 28.85 -0.12 -35.87
CA THR A 51 29.39 -0.76 -34.66
C THR A 51 28.97 0.04 -33.46
N LEU A 52 28.05 -0.50 -32.67
CA LEU A 52 27.62 0.10 -31.40
C LEU A 52 28.59 -0.28 -30.30
N SER A 53 28.86 0.62 -29.38
CA SER A 53 29.55 0.30 -28.14
C SER A 53 28.68 0.55 -26.95
N ILE A 54 28.67 -0.40 -26.03
CA ILE A 54 28.24 -0.15 -24.64
C ILE A 54 29.42 0.55 -23.98
N ASP A 55 29.20 1.68 -23.37
CA ASP A 55 30.25 2.36 -22.63
C ASP A 55 30.03 2.33 -21.14
N ASP A 56 31.07 1.86 -20.49
CA ASP A 56 31.53 2.36 -19.21
C ASP A 56 31.73 3.88 -19.33
N PRO A 57 31.16 4.69 -18.42
CA PRO A 57 31.33 6.15 -18.45
C PRO A 57 32.80 6.62 -18.37
N SER A 58 33.73 5.70 -18.08
CA SER A 58 35.17 5.95 -18.03
C SER A 58 35.88 5.84 -19.40
N ILE A 59 35.21 5.35 -20.46
CA ILE A 59 35.84 5.13 -21.77
C ILE A 59 35.64 6.34 -22.68
N GLN A 60 36.70 7.09 -22.93
CA GLN A 60 36.71 8.16 -23.94
C GLN A 60 36.25 7.66 -25.29
N ILE A 61 35.33 8.41 -25.92
CA ILE A 61 34.76 8.12 -27.24
C ILE A 61 35.86 8.01 -28.26
N ARG A 62 36.14 6.79 -28.76
CA ARG A 62 37.02 6.62 -29.91
C ARG A 62 36.25 6.98 -31.18
N SER A 63 36.85 7.82 -32.01
CA SER A 63 36.29 8.37 -33.26
C SER A 63 35.82 7.36 -34.30
N SER A 64 35.98 6.06 -34.06
CA SER A 64 35.61 4.98 -34.97
C SER A 64 34.20 4.42 -34.76
N ARG A 65 33.45 4.86 -33.72
CA ARG A 65 32.12 4.32 -33.43
C ARG A 65 31.05 5.42 -33.55
N PRO A 66 30.19 5.32 -34.58
CA PRO A 66 29.26 6.40 -34.89
C PRO A 66 28.11 6.56 -33.87
N VAL A 67 27.77 5.53 -33.07
CA VAL A 67 26.65 5.57 -32.11
C VAL A 67 27.13 5.17 -30.73
N GLN A 68 26.80 6.00 -29.76
CA GLN A 68 27.01 5.75 -28.32
C GLN A 68 25.66 5.70 -27.61
N VAL A 69 25.45 4.68 -26.77
CA VAL A 69 24.24 4.50 -25.96
C VAL A 69 24.65 4.45 -24.49
N VAL A 70 24.13 5.36 -23.69
CA VAL A 70 24.42 5.46 -22.25
C VAL A 70 23.11 5.35 -21.48
N THR A 71 23.03 4.38 -20.59
CA THR A 71 21.92 4.26 -19.66
C THR A 71 22.20 5.03 -18.38
N GLY A 72 21.17 5.56 -17.73
CA GLY A 72 21.34 6.32 -16.51
C GLY A 72 20.03 6.64 -15.82
N HIS A 73 20.12 7.48 -14.81
CA HIS A 73 18.95 7.95 -14.06
C HIS A 73 18.65 9.41 -14.41
N TYR A 74 17.42 9.69 -14.84
CA TYR A 74 16.92 11.04 -15.07
C TYR A 74 15.97 11.44 -13.95
N LYS A 75 16.19 12.62 -13.39
CA LYS A 75 15.35 13.23 -12.37
C LYS A 75 14.70 14.51 -12.92
N ALA A 76 13.38 14.48 -13.06
CA ALA A 76 12.60 15.64 -13.48
C ALA A 76 12.45 16.63 -12.32
N ALA A 77 13.49 17.41 -12.04
CA ALA A 77 13.52 18.38 -10.95
C ALA A 77 13.76 19.78 -11.54
N PRO A 78 12.76 20.68 -11.47
CA PRO A 78 12.86 22.02 -12.04
C PRO A 78 14.02 22.86 -11.47
N GLU A 79 14.40 22.59 -10.22
CA GLU A 79 15.49 23.25 -9.50
C GLU A 79 16.89 22.85 -9.99
N LEU A 80 17.00 21.72 -10.71
CA LEU A 80 18.27 21.27 -11.27
C LEU A 80 18.49 21.84 -12.68
N SER A 81 19.72 22.20 -13.00
CA SER A 81 20.09 22.53 -14.37
C SER A 81 19.84 21.32 -15.30
N VAL A 82 19.54 21.56 -16.58
CA VAL A 82 19.24 20.49 -17.55
C VAL A 82 20.31 19.40 -17.56
N ALA A 83 21.59 19.79 -17.55
CA ALA A 83 22.71 18.85 -17.53
C ALA A 83 22.80 18.01 -16.24
N ALA A 84 22.33 18.53 -15.12
CA ALA A 84 22.38 17.84 -13.82
C ALA A 84 21.18 16.88 -13.61
N ARG A 85 20.19 16.91 -14.47
CA ARG A 85 19.02 16.01 -14.39
C ARG A 85 19.30 14.59 -14.85
N PHE A 86 20.30 14.37 -15.67
CA PHE A 86 20.71 13.05 -16.12
C PHE A 86 22.02 12.64 -15.47
N SER A 87 22.03 11.48 -14.81
CA SER A 87 23.20 10.87 -14.17
C SER A 87 23.56 9.60 -14.94
N PRO A 88 24.60 9.62 -15.80
CA PRO A 88 25.08 8.44 -16.50
C PRO A 88 25.44 7.32 -15.52
N GLY A 89 25.04 6.07 -15.82
CA GLY A 89 25.27 4.92 -14.93
C GLY A 89 24.45 4.95 -13.63
N GLY A 90 23.59 5.97 -13.42
CA GLY A 90 22.75 6.09 -12.24
C GLY A 90 21.76 4.92 -12.11
N SER A 91 21.56 4.44 -10.88
CA SER A 91 20.66 3.32 -10.57
C SER A 91 19.46 3.78 -9.72
N PRO A 92 18.24 3.30 -10.00
CA PRO A 92 17.88 2.47 -11.15
C PRO A 92 17.89 3.26 -12.46
N PRO A 93 18.32 2.66 -13.58
CA PRO A 93 18.27 3.34 -14.86
C PRO A 93 16.82 3.50 -15.31
N ASN A 94 16.41 4.73 -15.63
CA ASN A 94 15.10 5.08 -16.18
C ASN A 94 15.22 5.94 -17.44
N ALA A 95 16.42 6.20 -17.92
CA ALA A 95 16.68 7.02 -19.08
C ALA A 95 17.83 6.46 -19.94
N VAL A 96 17.77 6.79 -21.22
CA VAL A 96 18.79 6.40 -22.19
C VAL A 96 19.17 7.63 -23.02
N GLN A 97 20.47 7.93 -23.04
CA GLN A 97 21.07 8.92 -23.92
C GLN A 97 21.69 8.22 -25.13
N VAL A 98 21.34 8.67 -26.31
CA VAL A 98 21.90 8.22 -27.58
C VAL A 98 22.64 9.37 -28.24
N THR A 99 23.93 9.20 -28.48
CA THR A 99 24.75 10.15 -29.24
C THR A 99 25.12 9.52 -30.58
N TYR A 100 24.84 10.24 -31.67
CA TYR A 100 25.16 9.80 -33.02
C TYR A 100 26.09 10.78 -33.71
N ARG A 101 27.15 10.25 -34.32
CA ARG A 101 28.16 11.04 -35.03
C ARG A 101 28.33 10.48 -36.45
N LYS A 102 28.37 11.40 -37.42
CA LYS A 102 28.66 11.07 -38.84
C LYS A 102 29.45 12.20 -39.48
N LYS A 103 30.17 11.88 -40.54
CA LYS A 103 30.74 12.92 -41.42
C LYS A 103 29.66 13.48 -42.31
N GLY A 104 29.58 14.78 -42.42
CA GLY A 104 28.70 15.47 -43.35
C GLY A 104 29.17 15.29 -44.81
N THR A 105 28.28 15.53 -45.76
CA THR A 105 28.59 15.48 -47.18
C THR A 105 28.75 16.89 -47.74
N LEU A 106 29.91 17.16 -48.33
CA LEU A 106 30.15 18.39 -49.07
C LEU A 106 30.12 18.05 -50.58
N TRP A 107 29.30 18.79 -51.31
CA TRP A 107 29.14 18.59 -52.74
C TRP A 107 30.05 19.53 -53.54
N LEU A 108 30.09 20.78 -53.18
CA LEU A 108 30.79 21.83 -53.91
C LEU A 108 32.08 22.28 -53.20
N ALA A 109 32.11 22.35 -51.89
CA ALA A 109 33.27 22.79 -51.12
C ALA A 109 34.29 21.66 -50.85
N ARG A 110 34.00 20.42 -51.23
CA ARG A 110 34.85 19.24 -51.00
C ARG A 110 36.30 19.40 -51.46
N PRO A 111 36.64 20.09 -52.59
CA PRO A 111 38.00 20.28 -52.99
C PRO A 111 38.84 21.16 -52.07
N TRP A 112 38.17 22.03 -51.27
CA TRP A 112 38.82 23.03 -50.43
C TRP A 112 38.65 22.81 -48.94
N GLN A 113 37.66 21.99 -48.55
CA GLN A 113 37.33 21.79 -47.16
C GLN A 113 37.05 20.32 -46.86
N ALA A 114 37.58 19.83 -45.72
CA ALA A 114 37.23 18.50 -45.23
C ALA A 114 35.78 18.47 -44.75
N PRO A 115 35.06 17.33 -44.96
CA PRO A 115 33.69 17.18 -44.45
C PRO A 115 33.63 17.39 -42.95
N PRO A 116 32.73 18.27 -42.46
CA PRO A 116 32.56 18.51 -41.03
C PRO A 116 31.95 17.30 -40.33
N GLU A 117 32.23 17.13 -39.05
CA GLU A 117 31.57 16.14 -38.23
C GLU A 117 30.21 16.67 -37.77
N ILE A 118 29.15 15.90 -38.02
CA ILE A 118 27.81 16.13 -37.51
C ILE A 118 27.65 15.27 -36.25
N SER A 119 27.47 15.89 -35.10
CA SER A 119 27.19 15.23 -33.84
C SER A 119 25.81 15.66 -33.34
N VAL A 120 24.98 14.68 -32.98
CA VAL A 120 23.65 14.87 -32.41
C VAL A 120 23.49 13.99 -31.18
N ALA A 121 22.69 14.43 -30.21
CA ALA A 121 22.37 13.66 -29.02
C ALA A 121 20.88 13.73 -28.73
N ALA A 122 20.34 12.65 -28.22
CA ALA A 122 18.97 12.54 -27.75
C ALA A 122 18.94 11.86 -26.39
N LEU A 123 18.14 12.37 -25.47
CA LEU A 123 17.90 11.78 -24.16
C LEU A 123 16.41 11.50 -24.03
N ALA A 124 16.06 10.23 -23.74
CA ALA A 124 14.69 9.85 -23.45
C ALA A 124 14.59 9.16 -22.09
N THR A 125 13.50 9.40 -21.41
CA THR A 125 13.19 8.78 -20.13
C THR A 125 11.83 8.11 -20.14
N ALA A 126 11.71 6.99 -19.41
CA ALA A 126 10.46 6.32 -19.11
C ALA A 126 10.42 6.02 -17.62
N ASN A 127 9.38 6.51 -16.96
CA ASN A 127 9.18 6.25 -15.52
C ASN A 127 8.01 5.28 -15.35
N PRO A 128 8.28 3.97 -15.22
CA PRO A 128 7.21 3.02 -14.92
C PRO A 128 6.64 3.29 -13.53
N GLN A 129 5.33 3.27 -13.43
CA GLN A 129 4.59 3.46 -12.18
C GLN A 129 3.67 2.29 -11.95
N ALA A 130 3.48 1.93 -10.68
CA ALA A 130 2.49 0.95 -10.28
C ALA A 130 1.45 1.58 -9.37
N ALA A 131 0.20 1.18 -9.59
CA ALA A 131 -0.88 1.40 -8.65
C ALA A 131 -1.00 0.17 -7.75
N PHE A 132 -0.85 0.35 -6.45
CA PHE A 132 -0.84 -0.76 -5.50
C PHE A 132 -1.45 -0.37 -4.16
N SER A 133 -1.90 -1.38 -3.43
CA SER A 133 -2.39 -1.21 -2.05
C SER A 133 -1.81 -2.28 -1.13
N VAL A 134 -1.87 -1.99 0.16
CA VAL A 134 -1.55 -2.92 1.23
C VAL A 134 -2.69 -2.94 2.25
N GLY A 135 -3.07 -4.13 2.69
CA GLY A 135 -4.12 -4.33 3.68
C GLY A 135 -4.18 -5.78 4.13
N SER A 136 -5.21 -6.15 4.86
CA SER A 136 -5.60 -7.54 5.05
C SER A 136 -6.85 -7.84 4.21
N ARG A 137 -7.07 -9.11 3.92
CA ARG A 137 -8.29 -9.55 3.23
C ARG A 137 -9.52 -9.14 4.03
N LEU A 138 -10.40 -8.40 3.39
CA LEU A 138 -11.79 -8.37 3.79
C LEU A 138 -12.40 -9.70 3.37
N ALA A 139 -12.31 -10.73 4.22
CA ALA A 139 -13.01 -11.98 3.99
C ALA A 139 -14.51 -11.78 4.25
N SER A 140 -15.30 -12.74 3.81
CA SER A 140 -16.75 -12.71 4.01
C SER A 140 -17.09 -12.45 5.48
N LEU A 141 -17.83 -11.36 5.74
CA LEU A 141 -18.30 -11.00 7.09
C LEU A 141 -19.24 -12.09 7.63
N ASN A 142 -18.68 -13.10 8.27
CA ASN A 142 -19.44 -14.17 8.94
C ASN A 142 -19.59 -13.91 10.45
N GLY A 143 -19.53 -12.67 10.89
CA GLY A 143 -19.59 -12.38 12.34
C GLY A 143 -20.30 -11.07 12.69
N GLY A 144 -21.16 -11.12 13.70
CA GLY A 144 -21.89 -9.96 14.21
C GLY A 144 -20.97 -8.83 14.71
N VAL A 145 -19.77 -9.17 15.17
CA VAL A 145 -18.76 -8.19 15.66
C VAL A 145 -18.20 -7.35 14.51
N ALA A 146 -17.86 -7.99 13.38
CA ALA A 146 -17.33 -7.30 12.22
C ALA A 146 -18.35 -6.33 11.62
N ASN A 147 -19.60 -6.73 11.50
CA ASN A 147 -20.71 -5.85 11.10
C ASN A 147 -20.94 -4.70 12.08
N ALA A 148 -20.91 -4.96 13.39
CA ALA A 148 -21.10 -3.94 14.41
C ALA A 148 -19.95 -2.91 14.38
N LEU A 149 -18.71 -3.35 14.17
CA LEU A 149 -17.54 -2.48 14.04
C LEU A 149 -17.63 -1.63 12.77
N LEU A 150 -17.89 -2.24 11.61
CA LEU A 150 -18.03 -1.52 10.34
C LEU A 150 -19.15 -0.46 10.43
N LYS A 151 -20.27 -0.83 11.01
CA LYS A 151 -21.39 0.09 11.26
C LYS A 151 -20.99 1.27 12.15
N SER A 152 -20.26 1.01 13.23
CA SER A 152 -19.75 2.06 14.13
C SER A 152 -18.70 2.94 13.44
N LEU A 153 -17.77 2.34 12.69
CA LEU A 153 -16.73 3.05 11.93
C LEU A 153 -17.32 3.94 10.84
N LEU A 154 -18.29 3.43 10.08
CA LEU A 154 -19.01 4.22 9.07
C LEU A 154 -19.93 5.26 9.67
N GLY A 155 -20.36 5.10 10.92
CA GLY A 155 -21.34 5.99 11.57
C GLY A 155 -22.73 5.85 10.94
N THR A 156 -23.09 4.66 10.48
CA THR A 156 -24.37 4.38 9.81
C THR A 156 -25.32 3.59 10.72
N SER A 157 -26.63 3.85 10.60
CA SER A 157 -27.66 3.00 11.18
C SER A 157 -28.00 1.79 10.30
N ALA A 158 -27.65 1.82 9.01
CA ALA A 158 -27.92 0.76 8.08
C ALA A 158 -27.16 -0.53 8.42
N THR A 159 -27.80 -1.68 8.21
CA THR A 159 -27.16 -2.99 8.26
C THR A 159 -26.97 -3.45 6.82
N LEU A 160 -25.73 -3.69 6.43
CA LEU A 160 -25.44 -4.33 5.14
C LEU A 160 -25.74 -5.83 5.29
N ASP A 161 -26.60 -6.37 4.43
CA ASP A 161 -26.75 -7.79 4.30
C ASP A 161 -25.52 -8.39 3.57
N VAL A 162 -25.38 -9.71 3.63
CA VAL A 162 -24.24 -10.42 3.03
C VAL A 162 -24.15 -10.16 1.52
N MET A 163 -25.29 -10.04 0.83
CA MET A 163 -25.33 -9.79 -0.61
C MET A 163 -24.86 -8.39 -0.96
N SER A 164 -25.30 -7.37 -0.24
CA SER A 164 -24.87 -5.98 -0.41
C SER A 164 -23.38 -5.81 -0.08
N TYR A 165 -22.92 -6.50 0.96
CA TYR A 165 -21.50 -6.49 1.34
C TYR A 165 -20.63 -7.10 0.24
N ASN A 166 -20.97 -8.31 -0.24
CA ASN A 166 -20.22 -8.97 -1.31
C ASN A 166 -20.29 -8.17 -2.61
N ALA A 167 -21.42 -7.56 -2.92
CA ALA A 167 -21.54 -6.70 -4.09
C ALA A 167 -20.59 -5.48 -4.03
N LEU A 168 -20.40 -4.86 -2.87
CA LEU A 168 -19.43 -3.77 -2.69
C LEU A 168 -17.98 -4.27 -2.71
N LEU A 169 -17.72 -5.48 -2.20
CA LEU A 169 -16.41 -6.10 -2.20
C LEU A 169 -15.94 -6.42 -3.62
N ASP A 170 -16.84 -6.99 -4.44
CA ASP A 170 -16.55 -7.40 -5.82
C ASP A 170 -16.57 -6.22 -6.81
N ALA A 171 -17.26 -5.14 -6.46
CA ALA A 171 -17.39 -3.98 -7.31
C ALA A 171 -16.06 -3.24 -7.43
N LYS A 172 -15.51 -3.21 -8.64
CA LYS A 172 -14.30 -2.46 -8.96
C LYS A 172 -14.68 -1.10 -9.53
N VAL A 173 -14.03 -0.07 -9.05
CA VAL A 173 -14.26 1.33 -9.42
C VAL A 173 -13.00 1.87 -10.08
N ASP A 174 -13.14 2.53 -11.23
CA ASP A 174 -12.04 3.29 -11.80
C ASP A 174 -11.69 4.47 -10.89
N LEU A 175 -10.39 4.66 -10.66
CA LEU A 175 -9.91 5.69 -9.74
C LEU A 175 -10.26 7.10 -10.21
N LEU A 176 -10.11 7.38 -11.51
CA LEU A 176 -10.34 8.71 -12.05
C LEU A 176 -11.85 9.01 -12.13
N ASP A 177 -12.67 8.03 -12.53
CA ASP A 177 -14.14 8.14 -12.50
C ASP A 177 -14.64 8.43 -11.07
N PHE A 178 -14.06 7.78 -10.06
CA PHE A 178 -14.37 8.06 -8.66
C PHE A 178 -13.99 9.49 -8.25
N LEU A 179 -12.80 9.96 -8.65
CA LEU A 179 -12.36 11.32 -8.33
C LEU A 179 -13.19 12.38 -9.06
N ASP A 180 -13.64 12.11 -10.29
CA ASP A 180 -14.56 12.97 -11.02
C ASP A 180 -15.92 13.04 -10.33
N ALA A 181 -16.45 11.89 -9.91
CA ALA A 181 -17.69 11.83 -9.15
C ALA A 181 -17.57 12.55 -7.81
N LEU A 182 -16.42 12.43 -7.15
CA LEU A 182 -16.16 13.10 -5.87
C LEU A 182 -16.03 14.62 -6.05
N ASN A 183 -15.38 15.08 -7.13
CA ASN A 183 -15.31 16.48 -7.50
C ASN A 183 -16.72 17.09 -7.67
N GLN A 184 -17.62 16.35 -8.35
CA GLN A 184 -19.02 16.74 -8.51
C GLN A 184 -19.78 16.73 -7.17
N GLN A 185 -19.62 15.67 -6.39
CA GLN A 185 -20.31 15.50 -5.10
C GLN A 185 -19.94 16.59 -4.08
N LEU A 186 -18.69 17.05 -4.11
CA LEU A 186 -18.16 18.11 -3.24
C LEU A 186 -18.31 19.51 -3.83
N HIS A 187 -18.86 19.63 -5.05
CA HIS A 187 -19.03 20.90 -5.78
C HIS A 187 -17.72 21.69 -5.90
N LEU A 188 -16.60 20.98 -6.16
CA LEU A 188 -15.30 21.60 -6.30
C LEU A 188 -15.13 22.20 -7.71
N SER A 189 -14.39 23.29 -7.79
CA SER A 189 -13.91 23.85 -9.07
C SER A 189 -12.45 23.44 -9.31
N ALA A 190 -12.16 22.15 -9.11
CA ALA A 190 -10.81 21.62 -9.25
C ALA A 190 -10.37 21.58 -10.72
N ALA A 191 -9.16 22.06 -11.01
CA ALA A 191 -8.58 21.99 -12.35
C ALA A 191 -7.88 20.64 -12.59
N THR A 192 -7.31 20.06 -11.55
CA THR A 192 -6.56 18.81 -11.60
C THR A 192 -7.04 17.83 -10.53
N TYR A 193 -6.74 16.54 -10.70
CA TYR A 193 -7.03 15.55 -9.66
C TYR A 193 -6.26 15.79 -8.35
N GLY A 194 -5.09 16.42 -8.43
CA GLY A 194 -4.36 16.88 -7.25
C GLY A 194 -5.13 17.94 -6.45
N ASP A 195 -5.88 18.79 -7.11
CA ASP A 195 -6.73 19.79 -6.44
C ASP A 195 -7.93 19.13 -5.76
N VAL A 196 -8.52 18.09 -6.37
CA VAL A 196 -9.56 17.27 -5.72
C VAL A 196 -9.04 16.63 -4.44
N LEU A 197 -7.84 16.05 -4.47
CA LEU A 197 -7.24 15.39 -3.32
C LEU A 197 -6.85 16.33 -2.17
N LYS A 198 -6.63 17.63 -2.43
CA LYS A 198 -6.41 18.62 -1.37
C LYS A 198 -7.66 18.89 -0.53
N ALA A 199 -8.82 18.52 -1.03
CA ALA A 199 -10.07 18.68 -0.29
C ALA A 199 -10.22 17.63 0.82
N SER A 200 -11.22 17.84 1.65
CA SER A 200 -11.70 16.87 2.65
C SER A 200 -13.12 16.45 2.31
N ALA A 201 -13.46 15.18 2.53
CA ALA A 201 -14.78 14.64 2.27
C ALA A 201 -15.35 13.94 3.50
N SER A 202 -16.67 13.98 3.67
CA SER A 202 -17.35 13.13 4.64
C SER A 202 -17.46 11.69 4.11
N ARG A 203 -17.62 10.72 5.01
CA ARG A 203 -17.87 9.32 4.63
C ARG A 203 -19.12 9.18 3.77
N GLY A 204 -20.16 9.97 4.08
CA GLY A 204 -21.39 10.03 3.27
C GLY A 204 -21.14 10.54 1.85
N ALA A 205 -20.30 11.58 1.69
CA ALA A 205 -19.93 12.10 0.37
C ALA A 205 -19.12 11.07 -0.44
N ILE A 206 -18.20 10.35 0.20
CA ILE A 206 -17.44 9.26 -0.43
C ILE A 206 -18.39 8.14 -0.89
N ALA A 207 -19.33 7.72 -0.03
CA ALA A 207 -20.34 6.73 -0.39
C ALA A 207 -21.24 7.22 -1.55
N GLY A 208 -21.60 8.52 -1.57
CA GLY A 208 -22.38 9.14 -2.65
C GLY A 208 -21.62 9.16 -3.98
N ALA A 209 -20.33 9.52 -3.96
CA ALA A 209 -19.48 9.45 -5.15
C ALA A 209 -19.36 8.02 -5.69
N LEU A 210 -19.19 7.03 -4.80
CA LEU A 210 -19.21 5.62 -5.20
C LEU A 210 -20.55 5.22 -5.81
N ALA A 211 -21.67 5.63 -5.21
CA ALA A 211 -23.01 5.32 -5.73
C ALA A 211 -23.24 5.86 -7.15
N SER A 212 -22.59 6.96 -7.53
CA SER A 212 -22.72 7.53 -8.87
C SER A 212 -21.98 6.74 -9.95
N VAL A 213 -20.87 6.07 -9.60
CA VAL A 213 -20.06 5.27 -10.55
C VAL A 213 -20.40 3.78 -10.53
N LEU A 214 -20.98 3.28 -9.45
CA LEU A 214 -21.38 1.88 -9.28
C LEU A 214 -22.70 1.54 -10.00
N ARG A 215 -22.95 0.24 -10.21
CA ARG A 215 -24.18 -0.30 -10.81
C ARG A 215 -24.77 -1.43 -9.98
N GLY A 216 -26.04 -1.76 -10.22
CA GLY A 216 -26.72 -2.90 -9.58
C GLY A 216 -26.76 -2.82 -8.06
N THR A 217 -26.62 -3.95 -7.39
CA THR A 217 -26.69 -4.09 -5.92
C THR A 217 -25.64 -3.25 -5.21
N ALA A 218 -24.43 -3.14 -5.76
CA ALA A 218 -23.37 -2.30 -5.20
C ALA A 218 -23.77 -0.82 -5.18
N LYS A 219 -24.41 -0.31 -6.25
CA LYS A 219 -24.95 1.05 -6.28
C LYS A 219 -26.00 1.26 -5.19
N THR A 220 -26.96 0.31 -5.07
CA THR A 220 -28.01 0.40 -4.04
C THR A 220 -27.40 0.43 -2.64
N ALA A 221 -26.43 -0.44 -2.36
CA ALA A 221 -25.75 -0.48 -1.08
C ALA A 221 -24.99 0.84 -0.78
N ALA A 222 -24.24 1.37 -1.75
CA ALA A 222 -23.52 2.64 -1.60
C ALA A 222 -24.49 3.83 -1.43
N THR A 223 -25.65 3.84 -2.13
CA THR A 223 -26.70 4.84 -1.95
C THR A 223 -27.31 4.77 -0.55
N THR A 224 -27.61 3.57 -0.05
CA THR A 224 -28.10 3.40 1.32
C THR A 224 -27.10 3.91 2.34
N LEU A 225 -25.81 3.61 2.18
CA LEU A 225 -24.77 4.13 3.05
C LEU A 225 -24.67 5.65 2.98
N SER A 226 -24.68 6.26 1.77
CA SER A 226 -24.59 7.71 1.61
C SER A 226 -25.71 8.48 2.33
N THR A 227 -26.90 7.89 2.41
CA THR A 227 -28.08 8.52 3.05
C THR A 227 -28.20 8.21 4.54
N THR A 228 -27.58 7.13 5.02
CA THR A 228 -27.69 6.69 6.43
C THR A 228 -26.47 7.03 7.28
N ILE A 229 -25.36 7.44 6.68
CA ILE A 229 -24.20 7.94 7.40
C ILE A 229 -24.53 9.33 7.92
N ALA A 230 -24.77 9.42 9.24
CA ALA A 230 -25.15 10.65 9.92
C ALA A 230 -23.95 11.53 10.33
N ASP A 231 -22.74 10.97 10.34
CA ASP A 231 -21.53 11.69 10.77
C ASP A 231 -21.07 12.68 9.70
N THR A 232 -21.02 13.95 10.10
CA THR A 232 -20.56 15.07 9.25
C THR A 232 -19.04 15.27 9.30
N GLY A 233 -18.28 14.46 10.06
CA GLY A 233 -16.83 14.54 10.12
C GLY A 233 -16.20 14.31 8.76
N THR A 234 -15.23 15.16 8.40
CA THR A 234 -14.50 15.07 7.14
C THR A 234 -13.12 14.47 7.34
N ILE A 235 -12.62 13.78 6.31
CA ILE A 235 -11.27 13.23 6.24
C ILE A 235 -10.50 13.87 5.10
N PRO A 236 -9.20 14.15 5.27
CA PRO A 236 -8.35 14.63 4.18
C PRO A 236 -8.20 13.54 3.11
N LEU A 237 -8.53 13.84 1.85
CA LEU A 237 -8.47 12.85 0.78
C LEU A 237 -7.04 12.38 0.45
N LEU A 238 -6.03 13.22 0.70
CA LEU A 238 -4.62 12.83 0.58
C LEU A 238 -4.19 11.72 1.55
N LYS A 239 -4.91 11.54 2.67
CA LYS A 239 -4.68 10.39 3.56
C LYS A 239 -5.32 9.10 3.03
N LEU A 240 -6.35 9.23 2.20
CA LEU A 240 -7.05 8.10 1.59
C LEU A 240 -6.34 7.60 0.33
N LEU A 241 -5.94 8.50 -0.55
CA LEU A 241 -5.39 8.19 -1.86
C LEU A 241 -4.14 9.03 -2.15
N ASP A 242 -3.07 8.40 -2.63
CA ASP A 242 -1.90 9.05 -3.22
C ASP A 242 -1.76 8.57 -4.67
N ILE A 243 -2.07 9.45 -5.60
CA ILE A 243 -2.10 9.13 -7.03
C ILE A 243 -0.83 9.55 -7.79
N GLY A 244 0.20 10.01 -7.06
CA GLY A 244 1.50 10.36 -7.63
C GLY A 244 1.39 11.36 -8.78
N SER A 245 2.00 11.03 -9.91
CA SER A 245 2.02 11.89 -11.11
C SER A 245 0.64 12.09 -11.77
N LEU A 246 -0.33 11.20 -11.52
CA LEU A 246 -1.70 11.38 -12.01
C LEU A 246 -2.37 12.64 -11.42
N SER A 247 -1.84 13.16 -10.31
CA SER A 247 -2.33 14.38 -9.67
C SER A 247 -2.29 15.62 -10.57
N THR A 248 -1.41 15.64 -11.58
CA THR A 248 -1.27 16.75 -12.52
C THR A 248 -2.25 16.69 -13.70
N LEU A 249 -2.95 15.56 -13.88
CA LEU A 249 -3.94 15.41 -14.93
C LEU A 249 -5.15 16.30 -14.67
N PRO A 250 -5.75 16.90 -15.74
CA PRO A 250 -6.99 17.65 -15.60
C PRO A 250 -8.16 16.74 -15.23
N VAL A 251 -9.10 17.27 -14.46
CA VAL A 251 -10.36 16.60 -14.12
C VAL A 251 -11.15 16.31 -15.40
N GLY A 252 -11.82 15.15 -15.46
CA GLY A 252 -12.53 14.69 -16.67
C GLY A 252 -11.62 14.02 -17.71
N ASN A 253 -10.42 13.60 -17.34
CA ASN A 253 -9.51 12.93 -18.25
C ASN A 253 -9.89 11.45 -18.41
N GLU A 254 -10.33 11.07 -19.62
CA GLU A 254 -10.67 9.66 -19.98
C GLU A 254 -9.44 8.78 -20.24
N ALA A 255 -8.28 9.14 -19.76
CA ALA A 255 -7.05 8.38 -19.98
C ALA A 255 -7.11 7.05 -19.23
N GLY A 256 -7.60 5.98 -19.83
CA GLY A 256 -7.69 4.57 -19.48
C GLY A 256 -6.70 3.96 -18.46
N TYR A 257 -6.49 4.66 -17.36
CA TYR A 257 -5.75 4.17 -16.20
C TYR A 257 -6.69 3.37 -15.31
N PHE A 258 -6.95 2.15 -15.73
CA PHE A 258 -7.81 1.24 -14.98
C PHE A 258 -7.06 0.76 -13.72
N ALA A 259 -7.23 1.49 -12.64
CA ALA A 259 -6.90 1.03 -11.30
C ALA A 259 -8.22 0.68 -10.60
N GLY A 260 -8.68 -0.54 -10.78
CA GLY A 260 -9.95 -1.01 -10.22
C GLY A 260 -9.85 -1.19 -8.70
N LEU A 261 -10.20 -0.14 -7.94
CA LEU A 261 -10.34 -0.20 -6.49
C LEU A 261 -11.61 -0.94 -6.11
N SER A 262 -11.57 -1.78 -5.06
CA SER A 262 -12.80 -2.29 -4.46
C SER A 262 -13.56 -1.17 -3.76
N ALA A 263 -14.84 -1.04 -4.03
CA ALA A 263 -15.68 -0.01 -3.41
C ALA A 263 -15.72 -0.17 -1.88
N LEU A 264 -15.77 -1.41 -1.38
CA LEU A 264 -15.77 -1.69 0.06
C LEU A 264 -14.43 -1.36 0.71
N GLU A 265 -13.30 -1.69 0.06
CA GLU A 265 -11.97 -1.35 0.56
C GLU A 265 -11.78 0.17 0.70
N LEU A 266 -12.30 0.94 -0.26
CA LEU A 266 -12.26 2.40 -0.22
C LEU A 266 -13.11 2.97 0.92
N LEU A 267 -14.34 2.45 1.12
CA LEU A 267 -15.21 2.84 2.23
C LEU A 267 -14.59 2.49 3.57
N ASN A 268 -13.99 1.31 3.67
CA ASN A 268 -13.34 0.85 4.90
C ASN A 268 -12.11 1.71 5.23
N ALA A 269 -11.25 2.01 4.25
CA ALA A 269 -10.12 2.90 4.44
C ALA A 269 -10.57 4.31 4.90
N ALA A 270 -11.64 4.84 4.30
CA ALA A 270 -12.23 6.11 4.73
C ALA A 270 -12.75 6.04 6.17
N ALA A 271 -13.39 4.93 6.55
CA ALA A 271 -13.91 4.71 7.90
C ALA A 271 -12.78 4.62 8.93
N VAL A 272 -11.69 3.91 8.62
CA VAL A 272 -10.49 3.79 9.45
C VAL A 272 -9.84 5.16 9.67
N ILE A 273 -9.66 5.95 8.61
CA ILE A 273 -9.09 7.31 8.71
C ILE A 273 -9.98 8.23 9.55
N ALA A 274 -11.31 8.14 9.40
CA ALA A 274 -12.26 8.92 10.21
C ALA A 274 -12.27 8.51 11.68
N GLY A 275 -11.91 7.26 12.00
CA GLY A 275 -11.79 6.73 13.35
C GLY A 275 -10.50 7.12 14.08
N ASN A 276 -9.56 7.80 13.42
CA ASN A 276 -8.29 8.20 14.02
C ASN A 276 -8.45 8.94 15.34
N GLY A 277 -7.73 8.48 16.38
CA GLY A 277 -7.76 9.05 17.73
C GLY A 277 -9.07 8.84 18.49
N LYS A 278 -10.05 8.11 17.94
CA LYS A 278 -11.32 7.77 18.59
C LYS A 278 -11.26 6.36 19.17
N GLN A 279 -11.91 6.17 20.32
CA GLN A 279 -12.17 4.86 20.89
C GLN A 279 -13.58 4.42 20.49
N ILE A 280 -13.70 3.18 20.06
CA ILE A 280 -14.97 2.54 19.71
C ILE A 280 -15.20 1.39 20.69
N ASP A 281 -16.31 1.41 21.40
CA ASP A 281 -16.66 0.38 22.36
C ASP A 281 -17.78 -0.49 21.82
N LEU A 282 -17.59 -1.80 21.87
CA LEU A 282 -18.51 -2.82 21.35
C LEU A 282 -18.72 -3.92 22.40
N ALA A 283 -19.95 -4.43 22.48
CA ALA A 283 -20.24 -5.67 23.20
C ALA A 283 -20.15 -6.85 22.22
N VAL A 284 -19.38 -7.86 22.58
CA VAL A 284 -19.19 -9.06 21.77
C VAL A 284 -20.03 -10.18 22.34
N GLY A 285 -20.96 -10.71 21.53
CA GLY A 285 -21.69 -11.91 21.89
C GLY A 285 -20.84 -13.16 21.58
N ALA A 286 -20.59 -13.97 22.60
CA ALA A 286 -19.95 -15.27 22.41
C ALA A 286 -20.55 -16.30 23.37
N SER A 287 -20.62 -17.56 22.93
CA SER A 287 -21.18 -18.67 23.70
C SER A 287 -20.06 -19.62 24.10
N VAL A 288 -19.51 -19.45 25.29
CA VAL A 288 -18.53 -20.35 25.89
C VAL A 288 -18.96 -20.66 27.32
N PRO A 289 -18.85 -21.91 27.80
CA PRO A 289 -19.16 -22.26 29.18
C PRO A 289 -18.41 -21.38 30.17
N GLY A 290 -19.13 -20.76 31.11
CA GLY A 290 -18.57 -19.84 32.10
C GLY A 290 -18.35 -18.40 31.64
N LEU A 291 -18.43 -18.10 30.35
CA LEU A 291 -18.32 -16.74 29.84
C LEU A 291 -19.58 -15.93 30.11
N THR A 292 -19.43 -14.77 30.76
CA THR A 292 -20.54 -13.87 31.03
C THR A 292 -20.63 -12.70 30.09
N SER A 293 -19.47 -12.13 29.70
CA SER A 293 -19.43 -11.03 28.73
C SER A 293 -18.03 -10.85 28.16
N ILE A 294 -17.96 -10.31 26.92
CA ILE A 294 -16.76 -9.73 26.32
C ILE A 294 -17.08 -8.28 25.94
N ALA A 295 -16.36 -7.34 26.52
CA ALA A 295 -16.37 -5.95 26.07
C ALA A 295 -15.09 -5.68 25.25
N LEU A 296 -15.25 -5.08 24.10
CA LEU A 296 -14.17 -4.75 23.17
C LEU A 296 -14.09 -3.24 23.00
N SER A 297 -12.92 -2.67 23.21
CA SER A 297 -12.59 -1.30 22.82
C SER A 297 -11.55 -1.33 21.69
N VAL A 298 -11.76 -0.52 20.68
CA VAL A 298 -10.88 -0.36 19.53
C VAL A 298 -10.38 1.07 19.46
N ALA A 299 -9.08 1.26 19.33
CA ALA A 299 -8.49 2.55 18.99
C ALA A 299 -7.67 2.41 17.71
N ILE A 300 -7.79 3.39 16.83
CA ILE A 300 -7.09 3.45 15.55
C ILE A 300 -6.11 4.61 15.60
N GLY A 301 -4.84 4.31 15.37
CA GLY A 301 -3.79 5.30 15.28
C GLY A 301 -3.81 6.04 13.94
N GLU A 302 -3.13 7.16 13.90
CA GLU A 302 -2.96 7.90 12.66
C GLU A 302 -2.26 7.02 11.63
N PRO A 303 -2.79 6.89 10.39
CA PRO A 303 -2.06 6.23 9.32
C PRO A 303 -0.71 6.94 9.16
N PRO A 304 0.41 6.22 9.03
CA PRO A 304 1.70 6.85 8.74
C PRO A 304 1.57 7.72 7.48
N GLN A 305 2.53 8.62 7.25
CA GLN A 305 2.53 9.65 6.18
C GLN A 305 2.23 9.18 4.74
N HIS A 306 1.98 7.88 4.53
CA HIS A 306 1.70 7.26 3.24
C HIS A 306 0.29 6.67 3.21
N ALA A 307 -0.45 6.96 2.12
CA ALA A 307 -1.80 6.45 1.92
C ALA A 307 -1.81 4.91 1.79
N TRP A 308 -2.96 4.31 2.11
CA TRP A 308 -3.25 2.89 1.93
C TRP A 308 -3.14 2.44 0.47
N TYR A 309 -3.62 3.26 -0.47
CA TYR A 309 -3.49 3.09 -1.91
C TYR A 309 -2.53 4.11 -2.47
N ARG A 310 -1.60 3.66 -3.31
CA ARG A 310 -0.60 4.54 -3.90
C ARG A 310 -0.32 4.22 -5.36
N VAL A 311 -0.15 5.27 -6.15
CA VAL A 311 0.48 5.21 -7.47
C VAL A 311 1.89 5.78 -7.36
N GLY A 312 2.90 5.00 -7.75
CA GLY A 312 4.26 5.48 -7.65
C GLY A 312 5.29 4.63 -8.39
N GLU A 313 6.48 5.17 -8.44
CA GLU A 313 7.66 4.57 -9.05
C GLU A 313 8.35 3.61 -8.07
N LYS A 314 9.49 3.04 -8.47
CA LYS A 314 10.37 2.29 -7.57
C LYS A 314 10.65 3.09 -6.29
N GLY A 315 10.50 2.45 -5.14
CA GLY A 315 10.65 3.06 -3.82
C GLY A 315 9.36 3.63 -3.23
N ALA A 316 8.26 3.69 -4.00
CA ALA A 316 6.96 4.10 -3.47
C ALA A 316 6.50 3.13 -2.36
N VAL A 317 5.93 3.68 -1.29
CA VAL A 317 5.53 2.95 -0.07
C VAL A 317 4.06 3.19 0.22
N ALA A 318 3.32 2.11 0.49
CA ALA A 318 1.98 2.14 1.06
C ALA A 318 1.99 1.48 2.44
N ARG A 319 1.12 1.93 3.36
CA ARG A 319 1.06 1.43 4.74
C ARG A 319 -0.37 1.33 5.23
N THR A 320 -0.63 0.33 6.12
CA THR A 320 -1.88 0.24 6.88
C THR A 320 -1.84 1.13 8.12
N ALA A 321 -2.99 1.31 8.79
CA ALA A 321 -3.04 2.00 10.07
C ALA A 321 -2.51 1.10 11.21
N GLN A 322 -2.01 1.73 12.27
CA GLN A 322 -1.73 1.07 13.54
C GLN A 322 -3.02 0.93 14.34
N THR A 323 -3.20 -0.19 15.03
CA THR A 323 -4.46 -0.49 15.72
C THR A 323 -4.21 -1.03 17.12
N ARG A 324 -5.03 -0.62 18.08
CA ARG A 324 -5.08 -1.17 19.44
C ARG A 324 -6.45 -1.71 19.77
N LEU A 325 -6.48 -2.89 20.37
CA LEU A 325 -7.67 -3.53 20.88
C LEU A 325 -7.52 -3.76 22.39
N LYS A 326 -8.57 -3.50 23.15
CA LYS A 326 -8.68 -3.86 24.55
C LYS A 326 -9.94 -4.72 24.72
N LEU A 327 -9.75 -5.96 25.11
CA LEU A 327 -10.84 -6.88 25.43
C LEU A 327 -10.92 -7.06 26.94
N THR A 328 -12.10 -6.89 27.48
CA THR A 328 -12.39 -7.22 28.88
C THR A 328 -13.30 -8.43 28.91
N VAL A 329 -12.73 -9.58 29.27
CA VAL A 329 -13.44 -10.86 29.31
C VAL A 329 -13.83 -11.17 30.74
N LYS A 330 -15.12 -11.42 30.99
CA LYS A 330 -15.64 -11.80 32.31
C LYS A 330 -16.13 -13.24 32.29
N LEU A 331 -15.69 -14.01 33.28
CA LEU A 331 -16.00 -15.41 33.46
C LEU A 331 -16.57 -15.66 34.84
N LEU A 332 -17.41 -16.69 34.98
CA LEU A 332 -17.80 -17.23 36.28
C LEU A 332 -16.75 -18.23 36.75
N GLY A 333 -16.19 -18.02 37.93
CA GLY A 333 -15.31 -18.97 38.57
C GLY A 333 -16.06 -20.24 38.98
N GLY A 334 -15.39 -21.38 38.85
CA GLY A 334 -15.91 -22.66 39.36
C GLY A 334 -15.83 -22.75 40.91
N PRO A 335 -16.19 -23.90 41.47
CA PRO A 335 -16.19 -24.12 42.95
C PRO A 335 -14.82 -23.85 43.60
N VAL A 336 -13.71 -24.16 42.93
CA VAL A 336 -12.34 -23.88 43.42
C VAL A 336 -12.07 -22.39 43.60
N LEU A 337 -12.69 -21.57 42.78
CA LEU A 337 -12.60 -20.10 42.85
C LEU A 337 -13.77 -19.48 43.63
N LEU A 338 -14.44 -20.26 44.46
CA LEU A 338 -15.56 -19.86 45.33
C LEU A 338 -16.73 -19.21 44.55
N GLY A 339 -16.89 -19.53 43.26
CA GLY A 339 -17.87 -18.89 42.40
C GLY A 339 -17.60 -17.43 42.06
N ALA A 340 -16.44 -16.89 42.46
CA ALA A 340 -16.08 -15.50 42.20
C ALA A 340 -15.83 -15.26 40.70
N GLY A 341 -16.23 -14.10 40.22
CA GLY A 341 -16.00 -13.71 38.81
C GLY A 341 -14.52 -13.46 38.52
N VAL A 342 -14.04 -13.99 37.41
CA VAL A 342 -12.71 -13.72 36.87
C VAL A 342 -12.84 -12.69 35.76
N THR A 343 -12.02 -11.64 35.79
CA THR A 343 -11.97 -10.60 34.74
C THR A 343 -10.59 -10.56 34.13
N LEU A 344 -10.49 -10.82 32.82
CA LEU A 344 -9.23 -10.79 32.08
C LEU A 344 -9.18 -9.54 31.21
N PRO A 345 -8.32 -8.55 31.50
CA PRO A 345 -8.02 -7.45 30.62
C PRO A 345 -6.95 -7.90 29.62
N ILE A 346 -7.35 -8.04 28.35
CA ILE A 346 -6.47 -8.44 27.25
C ILE A 346 -6.24 -7.21 26.38
N TYR A 347 -5.00 -6.99 26.02
CA TYR A 347 -4.55 -5.90 25.19
C TYR A 347 -3.87 -6.42 23.95
N VAL A 348 -4.20 -5.87 22.79
CA VAL A 348 -3.59 -6.20 21.51
C VAL A 348 -3.18 -4.91 20.83
N GLU A 349 -1.95 -4.82 20.38
CA GLU A 349 -1.48 -3.76 19.51
C GLU A 349 -0.90 -4.37 18.23
N VAL A 350 -1.34 -3.88 17.09
CA VAL A 350 -0.83 -4.27 15.77
C VAL A 350 -0.21 -3.05 15.11
N ALA A 351 1.08 -3.15 14.81
CA ALA A 351 1.79 -2.15 14.03
C ALA A 351 1.34 -2.17 12.56
N TYR A 352 1.59 -1.09 11.84
CA TYR A 352 1.30 -1.02 10.41
C TYR A 352 2.05 -2.09 9.62
N ALA A 353 1.44 -2.59 8.55
CA ALA A 353 2.11 -3.32 7.49
C ALA A 353 2.61 -2.33 6.42
N GLU A 354 3.76 -2.61 5.83
CA GLU A 354 4.36 -1.79 4.77
C GLU A 354 4.54 -2.60 3.50
N ALA A 355 4.16 -2.02 2.36
CA ALA A 355 4.49 -2.51 1.03
C ALA A 355 5.30 -1.46 0.28
N ARG A 356 6.43 -1.85 -0.30
CA ARG A 356 7.34 -0.98 -1.03
C ARG A 356 7.64 -1.52 -2.41
N ILE A 357 7.46 -0.73 -3.45
CA ILE A 357 7.86 -1.12 -4.79
C ILE A 357 9.38 -1.28 -4.88
N ARG A 358 9.84 -2.51 -5.10
CA ARG A 358 11.25 -2.82 -5.28
C ARG A 358 11.70 -2.62 -6.73
N SER A 359 10.92 -3.12 -7.67
CA SER A 359 11.21 -2.96 -9.10
C SER A 359 9.92 -3.07 -9.92
N LEU A 360 9.92 -2.37 -11.05
CA LEU A 360 8.89 -2.43 -12.07
C LEU A 360 9.55 -2.79 -13.39
N SER A 361 8.91 -3.64 -14.19
CA SER A 361 9.39 -4.00 -15.52
C SER A 361 8.26 -3.86 -16.53
N CYS A 362 8.58 -3.22 -17.63
CA CYS A 362 7.66 -2.99 -18.73
C CYS A 362 7.98 -3.92 -19.89
N PRO A 363 6.99 -4.58 -20.50
CA PRO A 363 7.23 -5.36 -21.70
C PRO A 363 7.60 -4.45 -22.87
N ALA A 364 8.51 -4.91 -23.71
CA ALA A 364 8.78 -4.24 -24.98
C ALA A 364 7.52 -4.27 -25.85
N PHE A 365 6.98 -3.09 -26.14
CA PHE A 365 5.83 -2.86 -27.01
C PHE A 365 4.49 -3.59 -26.70
N GLY A 366 3.66 -2.96 -25.95
CA GLY A 366 2.27 -2.65 -26.29
C GLY A 366 1.21 -3.71 -26.12
N LYS A 367 1.41 -4.93 -25.57
CA LYS A 367 0.32 -5.92 -25.47
C LYS A 367 0.19 -6.67 -24.14
N GLN A 368 1.10 -6.51 -23.21
CA GLN A 368 1.01 -7.14 -21.89
C GLN A 368 1.13 -6.09 -20.78
N ALA A 369 0.45 -6.32 -19.68
CA ALA A 369 0.66 -5.53 -18.47
C ALA A 369 2.13 -5.66 -18.03
N GLY A 370 2.68 -4.64 -17.40
CA GLY A 370 4.00 -4.71 -16.79
C GLY A 370 4.02 -5.65 -15.58
N THR A 371 5.20 -5.91 -15.04
CA THR A 371 5.38 -6.72 -13.82
C THR A 371 5.90 -5.88 -12.68
N ALA A 372 5.64 -6.30 -11.45
CA ALA A 372 6.10 -5.61 -10.24
C ALA A 372 6.71 -6.58 -9.24
N VAL A 373 7.75 -6.13 -8.54
CA VAL A 373 8.29 -6.80 -7.36
C VAL A 373 8.10 -5.86 -6.18
N VAL A 374 7.49 -6.39 -5.11
CA VAL A 374 7.14 -5.62 -3.92
C VAL A 374 7.80 -6.22 -2.70
N ASP A 375 8.52 -5.42 -1.94
CA ASP A 375 9.00 -5.75 -0.60
C ASP A 375 7.87 -5.51 0.38
N VAL A 376 7.49 -6.52 1.17
CA VAL A 376 6.38 -6.44 2.11
C VAL A 376 6.85 -6.77 3.51
N LEU A 377 6.61 -5.85 4.44
CA LEU A 377 6.83 -6.06 5.86
C LEU A 377 5.46 -6.20 6.54
N PRO A 378 5.05 -7.42 6.94
CA PRO A 378 3.81 -7.62 7.69
C PRO A 378 3.84 -6.92 9.05
N GLY A 379 2.67 -6.45 9.51
CA GLY A 379 2.55 -5.80 10.80
C GLY A 379 2.93 -6.71 11.97
N ALA A 380 3.77 -6.21 12.86
CA ALA A 380 4.07 -6.88 14.11
C ALA A 380 2.90 -6.72 15.08
N ALA A 381 2.62 -7.75 15.90
CA ALA A 381 1.61 -7.70 16.94
C ALA A 381 2.19 -7.91 18.32
N ARG A 382 1.61 -7.25 19.31
CA ARG A 382 1.85 -7.43 20.73
C ARG A 382 0.55 -7.76 21.43
N LEU A 383 0.52 -8.87 22.15
CA LEU A 383 -0.62 -9.24 22.98
C LEU A 383 -0.18 -9.25 24.44
N ALA A 384 -1.02 -8.78 25.34
CA ALA A 384 -0.74 -8.80 26.76
C ALA A 384 -2.01 -8.98 27.59
N ILE A 385 -1.86 -9.60 28.76
CA ILE A 385 -2.84 -9.60 29.85
C ILE A 385 -2.26 -8.78 30.97
N GLY A 386 -3.00 -7.75 31.40
CA GLY A 386 -2.56 -6.86 32.46
C GLY A 386 -3.24 -5.51 32.44
N ASN A 387 -2.89 -4.64 33.39
CA ASN A 387 -3.32 -3.26 33.42
C ASN A 387 -2.38 -2.40 32.59
N LEU A 388 -2.94 -1.50 31.78
CA LEU A 388 -2.14 -0.54 31.04
C LEU A 388 -1.76 0.64 31.93
N SER A 389 -0.47 0.99 31.92
CA SER A 389 0.07 2.17 32.60
C SER A 389 1.00 2.96 31.68
N GLY A 390 1.19 4.24 31.98
CA GLY A 390 2.17 5.11 31.34
C GLY A 390 1.72 5.79 30.04
N ALA A 391 0.80 5.22 29.26
CA ALA A 391 0.25 5.86 28.05
C ALA A 391 -1.26 5.64 27.95
N SER A 392 -1.99 6.58 27.36
CA SER A 392 -3.40 6.39 27.11
C SER A 392 -3.64 5.35 26.02
N PHE A 393 -4.79 4.71 26.02
CA PHE A 393 -5.16 3.70 25.02
C PHE A 393 -5.17 4.26 23.58
N THR A 394 -5.43 5.56 23.45
CA THR A 394 -5.48 6.27 22.16
C THR A 394 -4.19 7.00 21.79
N ASP A 395 -3.19 7.01 22.67
CA ASP A 395 -1.89 7.65 22.39
C ASP A 395 -0.91 6.65 21.80
N PHE A 396 -0.70 6.71 20.52
CA PHE A 396 0.20 5.82 19.76
C PHE A 396 1.67 6.27 19.76
N SER A 397 2.05 7.31 20.48
CA SER A 397 3.42 7.80 20.56
C SER A 397 4.36 6.83 21.28
N ALA A 398 3.83 6.05 22.23
CA ALA A 398 4.58 5.06 22.99
C ALA A 398 3.74 3.80 23.24
N PHE A 399 4.45 2.67 23.41
CA PHE A 399 3.80 1.44 23.82
C PHE A 399 3.47 1.49 25.32
N PRO A 400 2.21 1.22 25.75
CA PRO A 400 1.86 1.20 27.16
C PRO A 400 2.64 0.12 27.91
N VAL A 401 3.02 0.41 29.15
CA VAL A 401 3.54 -0.61 30.06
C VAL A 401 2.36 -1.47 30.53
N VAL A 402 2.57 -2.78 30.57
CA VAL A 402 1.55 -3.73 31.04
C VAL A 402 1.97 -4.26 32.40
N ASP A 403 1.27 -3.80 33.42
CA ASP A 403 1.46 -4.22 34.80
C ASP A 403 0.55 -5.40 35.17
N GLN A 404 0.82 -6.08 36.27
CA GLN A 404 -0.06 -7.15 36.76
C GLN A 404 -1.49 -6.61 36.97
N ALA A 405 -2.48 -7.35 36.46
CA ALA A 405 -3.88 -7.05 36.70
C ALA A 405 -4.45 -7.96 37.78
N THR A 406 -5.27 -7.40 38.69
CA THR A 406 -6.09 -8.21 39.56
C THR A 406 -7.24 -8.80 38.76
N ILE A 407 -7.14 -10.11 38.49
CA ILE A 407 -8.13 -10.84 37.67
C ILE A 407 -9.28 -11.42 38.50
N LEU A 408 -9.03 -11.65 39.78
CA LEU A 408 -10.05 -12.06 40.77
C LEU A 408 -9.79 -11.34 42.09
N ASN A 409 -10.86 -10.83 42.71
CA ASN A 409 -10.81 -10.20 44.00
C ASN A 409 -12.04 -10.65 44.82
N ALA A 410 -11.85 -11.62 45.68
CA ALA A 410 -12.86 -12.12 46.63
C ALA A 410 -12.40 -11.90 48.05
N LEU A 411 -13.28 -12.09 49.02
CA LEU A 411 -13.04 -11.76 50.43
C LEU A 411 -11.76 -12.38 51.01
N LEU A 412 -11.43 -13.63 50.59
CA LEU A 412 -10.29 -14.38 51.08
C LEU A 412 -9.27 -14.74 49.99
N LEU A 413 -9.53 -14.39 48.71
CA LEU A 413 -8.74 -14.80 47.58
C LEU A 413 -8.56 -13.64 46.60
N LYS A 414 -7.32 -13.25 46.40
CA LYS A 414 -6.94 -12.27 45.37
C LYS A 414 -5.96 -12.90 44.40
N ILE A 415 -6.29 -12.83 43.13
CA ILE A 415 -5.45 -13.36 42.08
C ILE A 415 -5.03 -12.23 41.14
N LYS A 416 -3.75 -12.09 40.94
CA LYS A 416 -3.19 -11.19 39.94
C LYS A 416 -2.59 -12.02 38.80
N ALA A 417 -2.61 -11.47 37.60
CA ALA A 417 -2.01 -12.13 36.45
C ALA A 417 -1.39 -11.13 35.48
N ARG A 418 -0.38 -11.63 34.76
CA ARG A 418 0.28 -10.94 33.67
C ARG A 418 0.71 -11.95 32.62
N ALA A 419 0.60 -11.57 31.35
CA ALA A 419 1.21 -12.28 30.23
C ALA A 419 1.57 -11.29 29.12
N ALA A 420 2.58 -11.61 28.32
CA ALA A 420 2.90 -10.84 27.13
C ALA A 420 3.50 -11.74 26.04
N VAL A 421 3.04 -11.55 24.81
CA VAL A 421 3.54 -12.23 23.62
C VAL A 421 3.79 -11.15 22.55
N VAL A 422 4.97 -11.23 21.91
CA VAL A 422 5.32 -10.35 20.79
C VAL A 422 5.53 -11.23 19.56
N VAL A 423 4.88 -10.87 18.49
CA VAL A 423 4.95 -11.55 17.20
C VAL A 423 5.27 -10.53 16.12
N GLY A 424 6.34 -10.75 15.39
CA GLY A 424 6.73 -9.82 14.32
C GLY A 424 7.85 -10.37 13.46
N GLN A 425 8.01 -9.78 12.30
CA GLN A 425 9.11 -10.04 11.39
C GLN A 425 9.82 -8.72 11.06
N THR A 426 11.16 -8.76 11.05
CA THR A 426 12.00 -7.58 10.77
C THR A 426 12.50 -7.54 9.33
N SER A 427 12.44 -8.67 8.62
CA SER A 427 12.91 -8.78 7.23
C SER A 427 11.74 -8.75 6.26
N PRO A 428 11.81 -7.96 5.18
CA PRO A 428 10.75 -7.90 4.20
C PRO A 428 10.63 -9.21 3.40
N ILE A 429 9.39 -9.56 3.06
CA ILE A 429 9.03 -10.69 2.20
C ILE A 429 8.86 -10.17 0.78
N LEU A 430 9.44 -10.88 -0.19
CA LEU A 430 9.34 -10.53 -1.60
C LEU A 430 8.08 -11.11 -2.23
N LEU A 431 7.24 -10.25 -2.81
CA LEU A 431 6.12 -10.66 -3.64
C LEU A 431 6.36 -10.28 -5.10
N ASN A 432 6.28 -11.26 -5.98
CA ASN A 432 6.44 -11.07 -7.43
C ASN A 432 5.06 -11.07 -8.10
N PHE A 433 4.73 -10.00 -8.82
CA PHE A 433 3.49 -9.85 -9.57
C PHE A 433 3.79 -9.99 -11.07
N SER A 434 3.29 -11.05 -11.68
CA SER A 434 3.34 -11.25 -13.13
C SER A 434 2.37 -10.30 -13.85
N ALA A 435 2.48 -10.23 -15.17
CA ALA A 435 1.55 -9.43 -15.98
C ALA A 435 0.09 -9.89 -15.82
N GLU A 436 -0.14 -11.19 -15.63
CA GLU A 436 -1.49 -11.73 -15.41
C GLU A 436 -1.98 -11.39 -14.00
N ASP A 437 -1.13 -11.46 -12.97
CA ASP A 437 -1.48 -11.03 -11.61
C ASP A 437 -1.93 -9.56 -11.58
N VAL A 438 -1.19 -8.70 -12.32
CA VAL A 438 -1.53 -7.27 -12.43
C VAL A 438 -2.85 -7.08 -13.15
N LYS A 439 -3.06 -7.77 -14.27
CA LYS A 439 -4.29 -7.68 -15.05
C LYS A 439 -5.53 -8.10 -14.26
N GLN A 440 -5.40 -9.15 -13.45
CA GLN A 440 -6.48 -9.66 -12.61
C GLN A 440 -6.56 -8.96 -11.24
N ALA A 441 -5.62 -8.06 -10.93
CA ALA A 441 -5.44 -7.47 -9.61
C ALA A 441 -5.40 -8.55 -8.51
N THR A 442 -4.62 -9.62 -8.75
CA THR A 442 -4.51 -10.77 -7.85
C THR A 442 -3.95 -10.34 -6.50
N ILE A 443 -4.58 -10.81 -5.44
CA ILE A 443 -4.08 -10.61 -4.07
C ILE A 443 -2.94 -11.59 -3.82
N LYS A 444 -1.80 -11.09 -3.35
CA LYS A 444 -0.71 -11.92 -2.84
C LYS A 444 -0.46 -11.59 -1.38
N THR A 445 -0.38 -12.62 -0.56
CA THR A 445 -0.20 -12.50 0.88
C THR A 445 1.26 -12.72 1.25
N ALA A 446 1.82 -11.78 1.98
CA ALA A 446 3.08 -11.97 2.68
C ALA A 446 2.77 -12.47 4.09
N THR A 447 3.13 -13.72 4.40
CA THR A 447 2.84 -14.35 5.68
C THR A 447 4.13 -14.60 6.45
N ASN A 448 4.15 -14.22 7.71
CA ASN A 448 5.19 -14.61 8.64
C ASN A 448 4.94 -16.04 9.12
N HIS A 449 5.69 -17.00 8.59
CA HIS A 449 5.57 -18.42 8.95
C HIS A 449 5.97 -18.76 10.40
N THR A 450 6.51 -17.81 11.17
CA THR A 450 6.83 -18.04 12.59
C THR A 450 5.58 -17.99 13.47
N ILE A 451 4.43 -17.54 12.94
CA ILE A 451 3.14 -17.54 13.64
C ILE A 451 2.45 -18.89 13.37
N VAL A 452 2.93 -19.94 14.01
CA VAL A 452 2.30 -21.25 13.94
C VAL A 452 1.49 -21.46 15.22
N GLY A 453 0.17 -21.31 15.11
CA GLY A 453 -0.76 -21.60 16.20
C GLY A 453 -1.60 -20.41 16.67
N SER A 454 -2.42 -20.65 17.68
CA SER A 454 -3.28 -19.66 18.32
C SER A 454 -2.45 -18.64 19.11
N LEU A 455 -2.56 -17.36 18.77
CA LEU A 455 -1.93 -16.27 19.52
C LEU A 455 -2.47 -16.19 20.94
N SER A 456 -3.80 -16.31 21.07
CA SER A 456 -4.47 -16.27 22.37
C SER A 456 -4.08 -17.47 23.23
N LYS A 457 -3.89 -18.65 22.62
CA LYS A 457 -3.39 -19.80 23.35
C LYS A 457 -1.98 -19.56 23.90
N SER A 458 -1.06 -19.04 23.09
CA SER A 458 0.29 -18.72 23.52
C SER A 458 0.30 -17.68 24.64
N LEU A 459 -0.60 -16.69 24.58
CA LEU A 459 -0.78 -15.69 25.62
C LEU A 459 -1.29 -16.31 26.93
N LEU A 460 -2.30 -17.20 26.85
CA LEU A 460 -2.90 -17.84 28.02
C LEU A 460 -1.98 -18.90 28.64
N ASP A 461 -1.22 -19.64 27.85
CA ASP A 461 -0.21 -20.59 28.33
C ASP A 461 0.94 -19.88 29.06
N GLY A 462 1.32 -18.69 28.60
CA GLY A 462 2.33 -17.82 29.22
C GLY A 462 1.83 -17.00 30.43
N LEU A 463 0.66 -17.29 30.97
CA LEU A 463 0.08 -16.53 32.07
C LEU A 463 0.88 -16.75 33.36
N ASP A 464 1.46 -15.66 33.86
CA ASP A 464 2.13 -15.58 35.16
C ASP A 464 1.07 -15.19 36.22
N ILE A 465 0.78 -16.11 37.13
CA ILE A 465 -0.31 -16.01 38.09
C ILE A 465 0.26 -15.87 39.49
N ASP A 466 -0.12 -14.84 40.18
CA ASP A 466 0.21 -14.56 41.58
C ASP A 466 -1.04 -14.70 42.45
N VAL A 467 -1.02 -15.60 43.40
CA VAL A 467 -2.15 -15.95 44.24
C VAL A 467 -1.91 -15.44 45.66
N ASP A 468 -2.76 -14.57 46.14
CA ASP A 468 -2.72 -14.02 47.48
C ASP A 468 -3.95 -14.52 48.25
N VAL A 469 -3.75 -15.40 49.20
CA VAL A 469 -4.78 -15.96 50.08
C VAL A 469 -4.64 -15.33 51.46
N LEU A 470 -5.56 -14.45 51.78
CA LEU A 470 -5.58 -13.72 53.06
C LEU A 470 -5.82 -14.69 54.23
N GLY A 471 -4.77 -15.01 54.96
CA GLY A 471 -4.81 -15.62 56.31
C GLY A 471 -4.63 -17.11 56.45
N ILE A 472 -4.32 -17.84 55.42
CA ILE A 472 -4.04 -19.27 55.51
C ILE A 472 -2.81 -19.58 54.64
N GLY A 473 -1.64 -19.75 55.27
CA GLY A 473 -0.41 -20.16 54.60
C GLY A 473 -0.44 -21.64 54.17
N LEU A 474 -1.36 -21.98 53.25
CA LEU A 474 -1.45 -23.32 52.68
C LEU A 474 -0.92 -23.31 51.27
N SER A 475 -0.21 -24.35 50.88
CA SER A 475 0.33 -24.66 49.55
C SER A 475 -0.78 -24.93 48.53
N THR A 476 -1.75 -24.02 48.41
CA THR A 476 -2.93 -24.11 47.51
C THR A 476 -2.71 -23.42 46.16
N ASP A 477 -1.59 -22.72 46.01
CA ASP A 477 -1.29 -21.90 44.83
C ASP A 477 -1.35 -22.69 43.53
N ALA A 478 -0.76 -23.91 43.52
CA ALA A 478 -0.77 -24.77 42.32
C ALA A 478 -2.18 -25.26 41.91
N VAL A 479 -3.08 -25.50 42.89
CA VAL A 479 -4.46 -25.94 42.61
C VAL A 479 -5.29 -24.78 42.08
N ILE A 480 -5.11 -23.58 42.64
CA ILE A 480 -5.79 -22.36 42.20
C ILE A 480 -5.28 -21.95 40.84
N GLU A 481 -3.97 -22.01 40.63
CA GLU A 481 -3.37 -21.71 39.32
C GLU A 481 -3.89 -22.68 38.24
N ALA A 482 -3.93 -23.98 38.52
CA ALA A 482 -4.47 -25.00 37.61
C ALA A 482 -5.95 -24.74 37.30
N ALA A 483 -6.74 -24.32 38.29
CA ALA A 483 -8.15 -23.99 38.12
C ALA A 483 -8.34 -22.74 37.24
N VAL A 484 -7.52 -21.70 37.40
CA VAL A 484 -7.53 -20.51 36.54
C VAL A 484 -7.15 -20.89 35.11
N ARG A 485 -6.07 -21.65 34.90
CA ARG A 485 -5.66 -22.10 33.58
C ARG A 485 -6.72 -22.95 32.89
N ALA A 486 -7.36 -23.88 33.61
CA ALA A 486 -8.47 -24.68 33.09
C ALA A 486 -9.70 -23.82 32.69
N LEU A 487 -9.97 -22.75 33.45
CA LEU A 487 -11.08 -21.84 33.16
C LEU A 487 -10.81 -20.98 31.91
N VAL A 488 -9.57 -20.54 31.70
CA VAL A 488 -9.22 -19.64 30.59
C VAL A 488 -8.89 -20.36 29.29
N ALA A 489 -8.42 -21.61 29.34
CA ALA A 489 -8.01 -22.37 28.16
C ALA A 489 -9.07 -22.44 27.03
N PRO A 490 -10.38 -22.64 27.32
CA PRO A 490 -11.42 -22.67 26.30
C PRO A 490 -11.68 -21.33 25.60
N LEU A 491 -11.13 -20.22 26.11
CA LEU A 491 -11.32 -18.90 25.53
C LEU A 491 -10.47 -18.68 24.27
N ALA A 492 -9.36 -19.40 24.10
CA ALA A 492 -8.40 -19.13 23.03
C ALA A 492 -9.05 -19.05 21.64
N PRO A 493 -9.91 -20.00 21.20
CA PRO A 493 -10.55 -19.91 19.87
C PRO A 493 -11.48 -18.71 19.72
N VAL A 494 -12.19 -18.33 20.78
CA VAL A 494 -13.12 -17.19 20.76
C VAL A 494 -12.36 -15.87 20.72
N LEU A 495 -11.28 -15.76 21.49
CA LEU A 495 -10.40 -14.60 21.48
C LEU A 495 -9.74 -14.43 20.11
N ASP A 496 -9.20 -15.50 19.53
CA ASP A 496 -8.62 -15.46 18.21
C ASP A 496 -9.64 -15.03 17.17
N SER A 497 -10.83 -15.64 17.14
CA SER A 497 -11.87 -15.27 16.18
C SER A 497 -12.35 -13.82 16.34
N THR A 498 -12.41 -13.32 17.57
CA THR A 498 -12.78 -11.93 17.87
C THR A 498 -11.68 -10.97 17.42
N ILE A 499 -10.43 -11.24 17.80
CA ILE A 499 -9.27 -10.39 17.46
C ILE A 499 -9.11 -10.35 15.94
N PHE A 500 -9.05 -11.51 15.29
CA PHE A 500 -8.86 -11.57 13.84
C PHE A 500 -10.03 -10.95 13.08
N GLY A 501 -11.28 -11.20 13.48
CA GLY A 501 -12.44 -10.58 12.83
C GLY A 501 -12.48 -9.06 12.94
N VAL A 502 -12.02 -8.51 14.05
CA VAL A 502 -11.91 -7.04 14.23
C VAL A 502 -10.78 -6.49 13.37
N LEU A 503 -9.61 -7.10 13.41
CA LEU A 503 -8.44 -6.66 12.65
C LEU A 503 -8.69 -6.74 11.14
N GLU A 504 -9.41 -7.77 10.70
CA GLU A 504 -9.82 -7.93 9.30
C GLU A 504 -10.67 -6.76 8.82
N VAL A 505 -11.68 -6.34 9.59
CA VAL A 505 -12.50 -5.15 9.28
C VAL A 505 -11.65 -3.88 9.21
N LEU A 506 -10.62 -3.78 10.03
CA LEU A 506 -9.70 -2.64 10.04
C LEU A 506 -8.66 -2.68 8.91
N GLY A 507 -8.63 -3.76 8.12
CA GLY A 507 -7.64 -3.93 7.07
C GLY A 507 -6.22 -4.20 7.60
N VAL A 508 -6.12 -4.78 8.81
CA VAL A 508 -4.85 -5.02 9.52
C VAL A 508 -4.71 -6.50 9.83
N GLY A 509 -3.67 -7.15 9.34
CA GLY A 509 -3.35 -8.56 9.64
C GLY A 509 -2.23 -8.68 10.65
N VAL A 510 -2.32 -9.68 11.53
CA VAL A 510 -1.23 -10.04 12.44
C VAL A 510 -0.24 -10.93 11.71
N GLY A 511 0.96 -10.42 11.45
CA GLY A 511 2.01 -11.16 10.73
C GLY A 511 1.66 -11.52 9.28
N GLU A 512 0.60 -10.94 8.75
CA GLU A 512 0.17 -11.09 7.37
C GLU A 512 -0.09 -9.71 6.75
N ALA A 513 0.21 -9.59 5.47
CA ALA A 513 -0.13 -8.43 4.69
C ALA A 513 -0.51 -8.84 3.28
N ASP A 514 -1.70 -8.49 2.86
CA ASP A 514 -2.16 -8.65 1.51
C ASP A 514 -1.74 -7.46 0.67
N VAL A 515 -1.12 -7.73 -0.45
CA VAL A 515 -0.73 -6.71 -1.42
C VAL A 515 -1.44 -6.99 -2.73
N ARG A 516 -1.93 -5.93 -3.34
CA ARG A 516 -2.54 -5.97 -4.65
C ARG A 516 -1.87 -4.94 -5.54
N VAL A 517 -1.48 -5.34 -6.74
CA VAL A 517 -1.01 -4.43 -7.79
C VAL A 517 -2.11 -4.35 -8.85
N TYR A 518 -2.69 -3.17 -9.01
CA TYR A 518 -3.84 -2.96 -9.91
C TYR A 518 -3.42 -2.66 -11.34
N SER A 519 -2.33 -1.93 -11.49
CA SER A 519 -1.77 -1.61 -12.80
C SER A 519 -0.27 -1.35 -12.69
N VAL A 520 0.44 -1.65 -13.77
CA VAL A 520 1.80 -1.16 -14.00
C VAL A 520 1.75 -0.37 -15.29
N THR A 521 1.83 0.95 -15.15
CA THR A 521 1.78 1.88 -16.28
C THR A 521 3.20 2.13 -16.73
N CYS A 522 3.46 1.74 -17.95
CA CYS A 522 4.70 2.05 -18.63
C CYS A 522 4.46 3.33 -19.42
N SER A 523 4.82 4.46 -18.85
CA SER A 523 4.77 5.74 -19.54
C SER A 523 5.45 5.62 -20.90
N ARG A 524 4.85 6.16 -21.95
CA ARG A 524 5.55 6.23 -23.24
C ARG A 524 6.83 7.02 -23.01
N PRO A 525 8.00 6.50 -23.42
CA PRO A 525 9.22 7.25 -23.28
C PRO A 525 9.08 8.62 -23.95
N VAL A 526 9.58 9.64 -23.30
CA VAL A 526 9.54 11.02 -23.79
C VAL A 526 10.97 11.54 -23.91
N LEU A 527 11.19 12.35 -24.93
CA LEU A 527 12.43 13.10 -25.04
C LEU A 527 12.48 14.16 -23.96
N VAL A 528 13.63 14.25 -23.29
CA VAL A 528 13.92 15.22 -22.24
C VAL A 528 15.29 15.84 -22.51
N GLY A 529 15.37 17.18 -22.50
CA GLY A 529 16.62 17.81 -22.81
C GLY A 529 16.55 19.34 -22.82
#